data_3e1c1869a26b827f5870de762827c939
#
_entry.id   3e1c1869a26b827f5870de762827c939
#
_cell.length_a   1.000
_cell.length_b   1.000
_cell.length_c   1.000
_cell.angle_alpha   90.00
_cell.angle_beta   90.00
_cell.angle_gamma   90.00
#
_symmetry.space_group_name_H-M   'P 1'
#
loop_
_entity.id
_entity.type
_entity.pdbx_description
1 polymer ?
#
loop_
_entity_poly.entity_id
_entity_poly.type
_entity_poly.pdbx_seq_one_letter_code
_entity_poly.pdbx_strand_id
1 'polypeptide(L)'
;MGTLKQLETAQGTLEFYQSDPSGPIRGGLVLIHEIWGLVEHIRDVADRFAAEGYLVVAPDLLSGVGVDPQVGQELQNLMFSVDEAERTEAQPLMREKLSISRSPEYGRWAVAALRAAVDHLSAQLGVDNRIAVAGFCFGGSYAFALAAADTRVRAAVPFYGQPPETSELSTISCPILAFYGDEDERLMQNLPEVTAAMADAGVAFTPKVYPGARHAFFNDSNAMTYNSAAAADSWSLTLDFLSRTLG
;
A
#
# COMPACT_ATOMS: atom_id res chain seq x y z
N MET A 1 16.98 2.65 -10.10
CA MET A 1 15.69 3.09 -10.68
C MET A 1 15.05 1.91 -11.36
N GLY A 2 13.78 1.67 -11.03
CA GLY A 2 12.99 0.60 -11.61
C GLY A 2 12.47 0.94 -13.03
N THR A 3 11.66 0.06 -13.57
CA THR A 3 11.09 0.16 -14.93
C THR A 3 9.61 -0.21 -14.93
N LEU A 4 8.85 0.41 -15.83
CA LEU A 4 7.49 0.01 -16.11
C LEU A 4 7.48 -1.29 -16.91
N LYS A 5 6.65 -2.22 -16.51
CA LYS A 5 6.46 -3.54 -17.13
C LYS A 5 4.97 -3.84 -17.25
N GLN A 6 4.66 -4.88 -18.00
CA GLN A 6 3.30 -5.39 -18.17
C GLN A 6 3.25 -6.89 -17.85
N LEU A 7 2.16 -7.34 -17.29
CA LEU A 7 1.87 -8.73 -16.97
C LEU A 7 0.50 -9.09 -17.55
N GLU A 8 0.44 -10.12 -18.37
CA GLU A 8 -0.84 -10.67 -18.81
C GLU A 8 -1.48 -11.47 -17.68
N THR A 9 -2.71 -11.11 -17.34
CA THR A 9 -3.50 -11.75 -16.30
C THR A 9 -4.82 -12.29 -16.87
N ALA A 10 -5.54 -13.08 -16.11
CA ALA A 10 -6.87 -13.54 -16.49
C ALA A 10 -7.91 -12.39 -16.63
N GLN A 11 -7.62 -11.21 -16.07
CA GLN A 11 -8.46 -10.01 -16.12
C GLN A 11 -7.96 -8.95 -17.12
N GLY A 12 -6.97 -9.27 -17.94
CA GLY A 12 -6.32 -8.38 -18.90
C GLY A 12 -4.91 -8.01 -18.50
N THR A 13 -4.31 -7.05 -19.20
CA THR A 13 -2.95 -6.60 -18.97
C THR A 13 -2.88 -5.74 -17.70
N LEU A 14 -2.00 -6.11 -16.76
CA LEU A 14 -1.68 -5.32 -15.58
C LEU A 14 -0.35 -4.59 -15.80
N GLU A 15 -0.37 -3.28 -15.74
CA GLU A 15 0.85 -2.47 -15.70
C GLU A 15 1.40 -2.41 -14.28
N PHE A 16 2.72 -2.38 -14.13
CA PHE A 16 3.37 -2.25 -12.84
C PHE A 16 4.77 -1.64 -12.97
N TYR A 17 5.22 -1.00 -11.90
CA TYR A 17 6.60 -0.58 -11.75
C TYR A 17 7.38 -1.65 -11.02
N GLN A 18 8.48 -2.12 -11.60
CA GLN A 18 9.39 -3.05 -10.94
C GLN A 18 10.71 -2.38 -10.62
N SER A 19 11.16 -2.49 -9.38
CA SER A 19 12.47 -2.06 -8.95
C SER A 19 13.25 -3.26 -8.43
N ASP A 20 14.39 -3.52 -9.07
CA ASP A 20 15.25 -4.67 -8.77
C ASP A 20 16.37 -4.24 -7.81
N PRO A 21 16.70 -5.05 -6.78
CA PRO A 21 17.83 -4.76 -5.91
C PRO A 21 19.16 -4.92 -6.64
N SER A 22 20.16 -4.15 -6.24
CA SER A 22 21.52 -4.23 -6.82
C SER A 22 22.34 -5.41 -6.31
N GLY A 23 21.85 -6.12 -5.29
CA GLY A 23 22.52 -7.23 -4.62
C GLY A 23 21.63 -8.46 -4.44
N PRO A 24 21.96 -9.37 -3.54
CA PRO A 24 21.13 -10.54 -3.25
C PRO A 24 19.73 -10.15 -2.83
N ILE A 25 18.73 -10.88 -3.35
CA ILE A 25 17.32 -10.64 -3.04
C ILE A 25 17.01 -11.12 -1.63
N ARG A 26 16.55 -10.22 -0.76
CA ARG A 26 16.09 -10.53 0.60
C ARG A 26 14.66 -11.06 0.63
N GLY A 27 13.86 -10.69 -0.37
CA GLY A 27 12.47 -11.10 -0.55
C GLY A 27 11.80 -10.29 -1.65
N GLY A 28 10.55 -10.67 -1.98
CA GLY A 28 9.67 -9.93 -2.86
C GLY A 28 8.74 -9.01 -2.06
N LEU A 29 8.47 -7.82 -2.58
CA LEU A 29 7.54 -6.87 -1.98
C LEU A 29 6.50 -6.41 -3.00
N VAL A 30 5.22 -6.69 -2.73
CA VAL A 30 4.13 -6.00 -3.41
C VAL A 30 3.92 -4.66 -2.73
N LEU A 31 4.13 -3.56 -3.46
CA LEU A 31 3.99 -2.21 -2.96
C LEU A 31 2.74 -1.56 -3.56
N ILE A 32 1.77 -1.18 -2.73
CA ILE A 32 0.49 -0.68 -3.19
C ILE A 32 0.40 0.82 -2.96
N HIS A 33 0.15 1.54 -4.06
CA HIS A 33 0.09 3.00 -4.11
C HIS A 33 -1.09 3.59 -3.32
N GLU A 34 -1.03 4.88 -3.06
CA GLU A 34 -2.15 5.68 -2.57
C GLU A 34 -3.24 5.84 -3.64
N ILE A 35 -4.28 6.58 -3.32
CA ILE A 35 -5.41 6.91 -4.21
C ILE A 35 -4.99 7.67 -5.49
N TRP A 36 -3.75 8.12 -5.55
CA TRP A 36 -3.19 8.85 -6.69
C TRP A 36 -2.65 7.94 -7.81
N GLY A 37 -2.64 6.61 -7.60
CA GLY A 37 -2.08 5.65 -8.55
C GLY A 37 -0.55 5.57 -8.51
N LEU A 38 0.03 5.09 -9.60
CA LEU A 38 1.47 4.82 -9.72
C LEU A 38 2.28 6.10 -10.02
N VAL A 39 2.12 7.14 -9.18
CA VAL A 39 2.80 8.43 -9.27
C VAL A 39 4.25 8.38 -8.81
N GLU A 40 4.99 9.50 -8.97
CA GLU A 40 6.43 9.57 -8.67
C GLU A 40 6.75 9.14 -7.24
N HIS A 41 6.00 9.62 -6.24
CA HIS A 41 6.22 9.27 -4.84
C HIS A 41 6.29 7.76 -4.60
N ILE A 42 5.32 6.99 -5.12
CA ILE A 42 5.30 5.53 -4.87
C ILE A 42 6.42 4.80 -5.63
N ARG A 43 6.85 5.33 -6.78
CA ARG A 43 8.01 4.80 -7.53
C ARG A 43 9.30 5.04 -6.76
N ASP A 44 9.46 6.23 -6.13
CA ASP A 44 10.59 6.51 -5.24
C ASP A 44 10.62 5.56 -4.05
N VAL A 45 9.48 5.33 -3.40
CA VAL A 45 9.37 4.36 -2.31
C VAL A 45 9.74 2.94 -2.77
N ALA A 46 9.34 2.54 -3.99
CA ALA A 46 9.74 1.25 -4.56
C ALA A 46 11.26 1.16 -4.75
N ASP A 47 11.88 2.21 -5.27
CA ASP A 47 13.34 2.25 -5.46
C ASP A 47 14.09 2.24 -4.11
N ARG A 48 13.55 2.88 -3.07
CA ARG A 48 14.10 2.85 -1.71
C ARG A 48 14.06 1.43 -1.13
N PHE A 49 12.95 0.70 -1.25
CA PHE A 49 12.89 -0.70 -0.83
C PHE A 49 13.82 -1.60 -1.64
N ALA A 50 13.99 -1.34 -2.93
CA ALA A 50 14.95 -2.08 -3.75
C ALA A 50 16.39 -1.83 -3.31
N ALA A 51 16.74 -0.61 -2.90
CA ALA A 51 18.04 -0.30 -2.32
C ALA A 51 18.31 -1.08 -1.00
N GLU A 52 17.25 -1.43 -0.26
CA GLU A 52 17.32 -2.27 0.94
C GLU A 52 17.34 -3.79 0.64
N GLY A 53 17.35 -4.16 -0.64
CA GLY A 53 17.51 -5.57 -1.07
C GLY A 53 16.21 -6.30 -1.41
N TYR A 54 15.07 -5.64 -1.51
CA TYR A 54 13.81 -6.25 -1.89
C TYR A 54 13.57 -6.14 -3.40
N LEU A 55 13.06 -7.20 -4.02
CA LEU A 55 12.49 -7.12 -5.37
C LEU A 55 11.09 -6.55 -5.27
N VAL A 56 10.89 -5.32 -5.74
CA VAL A 56 9.63 -4.60 -5.56
C VAL A 56 8.78 -4.62 -6.83
N VAL A 57 7.51 -4.94 -6.68
CA VAL A 57 6.49 -4.83 -7.72
C VAL A 57 5.39 -3.91 -7.21
N ALA A 58 5.21 -2.76 -7.86
CA ALA A 58 4.15 -1.82 -7.58
C ALA A 58 3.11 -1.83 -8.71
N PRO A 59 1.98 -2.56 -8.57
CA PRO A 59 0.93 -2.64 -9.59
C PRO A 59 0.21 -1.30 -9.76
N ASP A 60 -0.16 -0.98 -11.00
CA ASP A 60 -1.06 0.13 -11.31
C ASP A 60 -2.51 -0.35 -11.21
N LEU A 61 -3.17 0.03 -10.14
CA LEU A 61 -4.56 -0.37 -9.90
C LEU A 61 -5.57 0.66 -10.42
N LEU A 62 -5.15 1.84 -10.88
CA LEU A 62 -6.07 2.92 -11.19
C LEU A 62 -6.10 3.35 -12.65
N SER A 63 -5.08 3.05 -13.46
CA SER A 63 -5.08 3.39 -14.89
C SER A 63 -6.27 2.77 -15.62
N GLY A 64 -6.65 1.54 -15.30
CA GLY A 64 -7.79 0.85 -15.89
C GLY A 64 -9.16 1.49 -15.58
N VAL A 65 -9.23 2.41 -14.62
CA VAL A 65 -10.44 3.17 -14.26
C VAL A 65 -10.31 4.67 -14.57
N GLY A 66 -9.32 5.04 -15.38
CA GLY A 66 -9.17 6.41 -15.91
C GLY A 66 -8.36 7.35 -15.00
N VAL A 67 -7.58 6.80 -14.07
CA VAL A 67 -6.59 7.54 -13.27
C VAL A 67 -5.21 6.96 -13.59
N ASP A 68 -4.72 7.26 -14.79
CA ASP A 68 -3.34 6.94 -15.16
C ASP A 68 -2.34 7.78 -14.33
N PRO A 69 -1.03 7.47 -14.34
CA PRO A 69 -0.05 8.16 -13.53
C PRO A 69 0.03 9.67 -13.76
N GLN A 70 -0.30 10.17 -14.96
CA GLN A 70 -0.33 11.60 -15.24
C GLN A 70 -1.55 12.26 -14.59
N VAL A 71 -2.73 11.70 -14.80
CA VAL A 71 -3.98 12.17 -14.14
C VAL A 71 -3.84 12.10 -12.63
N GLY A 72 -3.28 11.02 -12.11
CA GLY A 72 -3.03 10.86 -10.67
C GLY A 72 -2.10 11.93 -10.11
N GLN A 73 -1.01 12.25 -10.82
CA GLN A 73 -0.07 13.31 -10.41
C GLN A 73 -0.72 14.70 -10.45
N GLU A 74 -1.54 14.98 -11.46
CA GLU A 74 -2.29 16.24 -11.54
C GLU A 74 -3.28 16.38 -10.38
N LEU A 75 -4.06 15.33 -10.09
CA LEU A 75 -4.98 15.31 -8.95
C LEU A 75 -4.25 15.46 -7.61
N GLN A 76 -3.13 14.77 -7.44
CA GLN A 76 -2.30 14.88 -6.25
C GLN A 76 -1.80 16.31 -6.06
N ASN A 77 -1.27 16.95 -7.09
CA ASN A 77 -0.75 18.31 -7.03
C ASN A 77 -1.85 19.31 -6.63
N LEU A 78 -3.04 19.18 -7.22
CA LEU A 78 -4.19 20.02 -6.89
C LEU A 78 -4.64 19.82 -5.43
N MET A 79 -4.75 18.57 -4.98
CA MET A 79 -5.19 18.25 -3.61
C MET A 79 -4.14 18.60 -2.55
N PHE A 80 -2.86 18.66 -2.90
CA PHE A 80 -1.77 19.05 -2.01
C PHE A 80 -1.40 20.54 -2.12
N SER A 81 -2.13 21.30 -2.94
CA SER A 81 -1.94 22.75 -3.04
C SER A 81 -2.13 23.44 -1.69
N VAL A 82 -1.33 24.45 -1.42
CA VAL A 82 -1.51 25.33 -0.26
C VAL A 82 -2.75 26.23 -0.42
N ASP A 83 -3.22 26.44 -1.65
CA ASP A 83 -4.45 27.19 -1.94
C ASP A 83 -5.69 26.33 -1.68
N GLU A 84 -6.53 26.78 -0.75
CA GLU A 84 -7.78 26.11 -0.38
C GLU A 84 -8.79 26.10 -1.53
N ALA A 85 -8.79 27.12 -2.39
CA ALA A 85 -9.70 27.19 -3.53
C ALA A 85 -9.37 26.08 -4.55
N GLU A 86 -8.09 25.89 -4.88
CA GLU A 86 -7.65 24.82 -5.76
C GLU A 86 -8.03 23.43 -5.21
N ARG A 87 -7.81 23.18 -3.90
CA ARG A 87 -8.22 21.93 -3.27
C ARG A 87 -9.73 21.72 -3.33
N THR A 88 -10.51 22.76 -3.12
CA THR A 88 -11.98 22.70 -3.14
C THR A 88 -12.50 22.39 -4.54
N GLU A 89 -11.95 23.02 -5.57
CA GLU A 89 -12.30 22.79 -6.98
C GLU A 89 -11.90 21.38 -7.45
N ALA A 90 -10.81 20.83 -6.94
CA ALA A 90 -10.35 19.50 -7.30
C ALA A 90 -11.19 18.35 -6.69
N GLN A 91 -11.89 18.59 -5.56
CA GLN A 91 -12.64 17.54 -4.86
C GLN A 91 -13.74 16.85 -5.71
N PRO A 92 -14.58 17.56 -6.48
CA PRO A 92 -15.58 16.92 -7.34
C PRO A 92 -14.92 16.03 -8.41
N LEU A 93 -13.84 16.52 -9.04
CA LEU A 93 -13.09 15.77 -10.05
C LEU A 93 -12.50 14.47 -9.46
N MET A 94 -11.89 14.57 -8.29
CA MET A 94 -11.36 13.43 -7.57
C MET A 94 -12.46 12.40 -7.25
N ARG A 95 -13.63 12.85 -6.78
CA ARG A 95 -14.76 11.95 -6.48
C ARG A 95 -15.27 11.24 -7.71
N GLU A 96 -15.38 11.95 -8.83
CA GLU A 96 -15.82 11.41 -10.12
C GLU A 96 -14.84 10.33 -10.61
N LYS A 97 -13.57 10.68 -10.73
CA LYS A 97 -12.50 9.78 -11.22
C LYS A 97 -12.38 8.51 -10.38
N LEU A 98 -12.51 8.64 -9.05
CA LEU A 98 -12.35 7.53 -8.12
C LEU A 98 -13.67 6.81 -7.78
N SER A 99 -14.78 7.16 -8.44
CA SER A 99 -16.09 6.55 -8.14
C SER A 99 -16.12 5.04 -8.37
N ILE A 100 -15.52 4.58 -9.46
CA ILE A 100 -15.45 3.17 -9.84
C ILE A 100 -14.63 2.34 -8.83
N SER A 101 -13.55 2.91 -8.29
CA SER A 101 -12.68 2.21 -7.34
C SER A 101 -13.36 1.84 -6.01
N ARG A 102 -14.58 2.34 -5.78
CA ARG A 102 -15.41 2.02 -4.61
C ARG A 102 -16.39 0.87 -4.85
N SER A 103 -16.47 0.34 -6.07
CA SER A 103 -17.40 -0.75 -6.36
C SER A 103 -16.86 -2.10 -5.88
N PRO A 104 -17.74 -3.03 -5.47
CA PRO A 104 -17.33 -4.38 -5.11
C PRO A 104 -16.65 -5.14 -6.26
N GLU A 105 -17.05 -4.86 -7.52
CA GLU A 105 -16.45 -5.43 -8.72
C GLU A 105 -15.00 -5.03 -8.85
N TYR A 106 -14.74 -3.73 -8.68
CA TYR A 106 -13.37 -3.21 -8.67
C TYR A 106 -12.54 -3.82 -7.54
N GLY A 107 -13.09 -3.93 -6.34
CA GLY A 107 -12.41 -4.56 -5.20
C GLY A 107 -11.95 -5.98 -5.50
N ARG A 108 -12.83 -6.79 -6.11
CA ARG A 108 -12.48 -8.16 -6.54
C ARG A 108 -11.40 -8.17 -7.63
N TRP A 109 -11.51 -7.27 -8.61
CA TRP A 109 -10.51 -7.12 -9.65
C TRP A 109 -9.14 -6.71 -9.07
N ALA A 110 -9.11 -5.72 -8.19
CA ALA A 110 -7.88 -5.23 -7.58
C ALA A 110 -7.17 -6.32 -6.76
N VAL A 111 -7.91 -7.09 -5.96
CA VAL A 111 -7.34 -8.23 -5.23
C VAL A 111 -6.79 -9.29 -6.19
N ALA A 112 -7.47 -9.59 -7.29
CA ALA A 112 -6.98 -10.53 -8.30
C ALA A 112 -5.71 -10.00 -9.01
N ALA A 113 -5.64 -8.71 -9.32
CA ALA A 113 -4.44 -8.07 -9.87
C ALA A 113 -3.25 -8.12 -8.88
N LEU A 114 -3.51 -7.90 -7.60
CA LEU A 114 -2.49 -8.02 -6.56
C LEU A 114 -1.98 -9.46 -6.39
N ARG A 115 -2.87 -10.46 -6.49
CA ARG A 115 -2.45 -11.87 -6.50
C ARG A 115 -1.61 -12.21 -7.72
N ALA A 116 -1.89 -11.63 -8.89
CA ALA A 116 -1.03 -11.80 -10.07
C ALA A 116 0.36 -11.18 -9.85
N ALA A 117 0.48 -10.07 -9.10
CA ALA A 117 1.77 -9.54 -8.68
C ALA A 117 2.51 -10.49 -7.73
N VAL A 118 1.79 -11.18 -6.81
CA VAL A 118 2.37 -12.24 -5.98
C VAL A 118 2.83 -13.43 -6.84
N ASP A 119 2.05 -13.85 -7.85
CA ASP A 119 2.44 -14.90 -8.80
C ASP A 119 3.73 -14.51 -9.54
N HIS A 120 3.82 -13.27 -10.02
CA HIS A 120 5.01 -12.75 -10.68
C HIS A 120 6.23 -12.79 -9.76
N LEU A 121 6.11 -12.33 -8.51
CA LEU A 121 7.20 -12.38 -7.53
C LEU A 121 7.60 -13.81 -7.17
N SER A 122 6.64 -14.71 -7.02
CA SER A 122 6.89 -16.11 -6.69
C SER A 122 7.70 -16.85 -7.77
N ALA A 123 7.60 -16.40 -9.02
CA ALA A 123 8.34 -16.96 -10.15
C ALA A 123 9.78 -16.41 -10.26
N GLN A 124 10.14 -15.38 -9.48
CA GLN A 124 11.47 -14.77 -9.54
C GLN A 124 12.48 -15.57 -8.72
N LEU A 125 13.62 -15.86 -9.33
CA LEU A 125 14.73 -16.52 -8.64
C LEU A 125 15.24 -15.64 -7.47
N GLY A 126 15.42 -16.28 -6.32
CA GLY A 126 15.92 -15.61 -5.11
C GLY A 126 14.83 -15.00 -4.23
N VAL A 127 13.56 -14.96 -4.66
CA VAL A 127 12.44 -14.55 -3.80
C VAL A 127 12.08 -15.68 -2.81
N ASP A 128 12.09 -16.94 -3.25
CA ASP A 128 12.01 -18.15 -2.42
C ASP A 128 10.83 -18.16 -1.44
N ASN A 129 9.64 -17.76 -1.90
CA ASN A 129 8.42 -17.60 -1.08
C ASN A 129 8.53 -16.57 0.06
N ARG A 130 9.52 -15.69 0.04
CA ARG A 130 9.69 -14.58 0.98
C ARG A 130 8.99 -13.34 0.43
N ILE A 131 7.66 -13.34 0.46
CA ILE A 131 6.82 -12.27 -0.11
C ILE A 131 6.12 -11.51 1.00
N ALA A 132 6.26 -10.19 0.95
CA ALA A 132 5.53 -9.26 1.80
C ALA A 132 4.66 -8.31 0.96
N VAL A 133 3.74 -7.63 1.64
CA VAL A 133 2.98 -6.52 1.07
C VAL A 133 3.12 -5.29 1.94
N ALA A 134 3.33 -4.14 1.33
CA ALA A 134 3.20 -2.83 1.96
C ALA A 134 2.27 -1.96 1.13
N GLY A 135 1.57 -1.04 1.76
CA GLY A 135 0.67 -0.15 1.03
C GLY A 135 0.26 1.05 1.86
N PHE A 136 -0.12 2.12 1.16
CA PHE A 136 -0.36 3.44 1.74
C PHE A 136 -1.79 3.90 1.46
N CYS A 137 -2.52 4.37 2.47
CA CYS A 137 -3.89 4.86 2.35
C CYS A 137 -4.83 3.81 1.70
N PHE A 138 -5.30 4.06 0.49
CA PHE A 138 -5.99 3.09 -0.36
C PHE A 138 -5.19 1.77 -0.43
N GLY A 139 -3.90 1.85 -0.73
CA GLY A 139 -3.02 0.69 -0.76
C GLY A 139 -2.82 0.03 0.61
N GLY A 140 -2.92 0.78 1.70
CA GLY A 140 -2.90 0.23 3.05
C GLY A 140 -4.10 -0.69 3.32
N SER A 141 -5.28 -0.31 2.83
CA SER A 141 -6.48 -1.16 2.90
C SER A 141 -6.33 -2.42 2.03
N TYR A 142 -5.76 -2.28 0.83
CA TYR A 142 -5.50 -3.42 -0.04
C TYR A 142 -4.35 -4.31 0.45
N ALA A 143 -3.42 -3.80 1.27
CA ALA A 143 -2.41 -4.64 1.92
C ALA A 143 -3.06 -5.63 2.91
N PHE A 144 -4.06 -5.19 3.68
CA PHE A 144 -4.87 -6.10 4.48
C PHE A 144 -5.66 -7.10 3.61
N ALA A 145 -6.31 -6.60 2.55
CA ALA A 145 -7.11 -7.45 1.67
C ALA A 145 -6.27 -8.53 0.98
N LEU A 146 -5.07 -8.19 0.53
CA LEU A 146 -4.14 -9.17 -0.07
C LEU A 146 -3.65 -10.19 0.97
N ALA A 147 -3.34 -9.76 2.20
CA ALA A 147 -2.94 -10.66 3.28
C ALA A 147 -4.04 -11.66 3.64
N ALA A 148 -5.31 -11.23 3.54
CA ALA A 148 -6.47 -12.12 3.73
C ALA A 148 -6.71 -13.07 2.53
N ALA A 149 -6.39 -12.62 1.31
CA ALA A 149 -6.69 -13.34 0.08
C ALA A 149 -5.60 -14.30 -0.39
N ASP A 150 -4.35 -14.16 0.08
CA ASP A 150 -3.20 -14.95 -0.40
C ASP A 150 -2.24 -15.36 0.72
N THR A 151 -2.27 -16.62 1.08
CA THR A 151 -1.45 -17.20 2.18
C THR A 151 0.05 -17.25 1.89
N ARG A 152 0.49 -16.91 0.67
CA ARG A 152 1.91 -16.76 0.32
C ARG A 152 2.49 -15.45 0.85
N VAL A 153 1.64 -14.49 1.20
CA VAL A 153 2.06 -13.27 1.89
C VAL A 153 2.51 -13.62 3.30
N ARG A 154 3.77 -13.36 3.61
CA ARG A 154 4.42 -13.69 4.88
C ARG A 154 4.46 -12.52 5.87
N ALA A 155 4.25 -11.31 5.38
CA ALA A 155 4.20 -10.09 6.19
C ALA A 155 3.34 -9.03 5.51
N ALA A 156 2.56 -8.27 6.28
CA ALA A 156 1.81 -7.14 5.76
C ALA A 156 2.12 -5.85 6.54
N VAL A 157 2.34 -4.76 5.81
CA VAL A 157 2.67 -3.44 6.37
C VAL A 157 1.71 -2.38 5.82
N PRO A 158 0.49 -2.29 6.35
CA PRO A 158 -0.45 -1.24 5.98
C PRO A 158 -0.12 0.09 6.68
N PHE A 159 0.06 1.15 5.90
CA PHE A 159 0.16 2.52 6.37
C PHE A 159 -1.21 3.19 6.24
N TYR A 160 -1.74 3.70 7.35
CA TYR A 160 -3.02 4.41 7.43
C TYR A 160 -4.13 3.81 6.54
N GLY A 161 -4.18 2.48 6.51
CA GLY A 161 -5.18 1.68 5.82
C GLY A 161 -6.32 1.25 6.74
N GLN A 162 -7.50 1.11 6.16
CA GLN A 162 -8.64 0.52 6.84
C GLN A 162 -8.60 -1.01 6.65
N PRO A 163 -8.70 -1.80 7.72
CA PRO A 163 -8.77 -3.26 7.60
C PRO A 163 -10.09 -3.70 6.93
N PRO A 164 -10.14 -4.94 6.42
CA PRO A 164 -11.36 -5.52 5.88
C PRO A 164 -12.42 -5.78 6.97
N GLU A 165 -13.60 -6.22 6.55
CA GLU A 165 -14.67 -6.61 7.46
C GLU A 165 -14.21 -7.73 8.41
N THR A 166 -14.77 -7.76 9.63
CA THR A 166 -14.38 -8.69 10.69
C THR A 166 -14.45 -10.16 10.25
N SER A 167 -15.37 -10.51 9.34
CA SER A 167 -15.51 -11.87 8.79
C SER A 167 -14.31 -12.34 7.96
N GLU A 168 -13.53 -11.43 7.42
CA GLU A 168 -12.36 -11.74 6.57
C GLU A 168 -11.05 -11.83 7.39
N LEU A 169 -11.04 -11.32 8.62
CA LEU A 169 -9.81 -11.29 9.43
C LEU A 169 -9.24 -12.69 9.72
N SER A 170 -10.10 -13.67 9.93
CA SER A 170 -9.68 -15.05 10.24
C SER A 170 -8.93 -15.76 9.10
N THR A 171 -8.96 -15.20 7.89
CA THR A 171 -8.20 -15.74 6.75
C THR A 171 -6.76 -15.22 6.71
N ILE A 172 -6.43 -14.19 7.47
CA ILE A 172 -5.08 -13.62 7.55
C ILE A 172 -4.19 -14.56 8.35
N SER A 173 -3.12 -15.06 7.72
CA SER A 173 -2.19 -16.00 8.33
C SER A 173 -0.80 -15.42 8.61
N CYS A 174 -0.53 -14.20 8.18
CA CYS A 174 0.76 -13.52 8.38
C CYS A 174 0.68 -12.46 9.49
N PRO A 175 1.81 -12.12 10.14
CA PRO A 175 1.86 -10.99 11.05
C PRO A 175 1.68 -9.66 10.29
N ILE A 176 1.09 -8.69 10.98
CA ILE A 176 0.81 -7.35 10.46
C ILE A 176 1.44 -6.31 11.37
N LEU A 177 2.22 -5.40 10.78
CA LEU A 177 2.70 -4.18 11.41
C LEU A 177 2.01 -2.98 10.75
N ALA A 178 1.07 -2.36 11.45
CA ALA A 178 0.25 -1.29 10.90
C ALA A 178 0.61 0.07 11.50
N PHE A 179 0.62 1.12 10.67
CA PHE A 179 0.98 2.47 11.08
C PHE A 179 -0.17 3.45 10.93
N TYR A 180 -0.40 4.26 11.98
CA TYR A 180 -1.48 5.23 12.05
C TYR A 180 -0.99 6.56 12.62
N GLY A 181 -1.63 7.66 12.24
CA GLY A 181 -1.49 8.95 12.90
C GLY A 181 -2.67 9.17 13.85
N ASP A 182 -2.43 9.76 15.03
CA ASP A 182 -3.50 9.99 16.01
C ASP A 182 -4.46 11.12 15.61
N GLU A 183 -4.05 11.99 14.68
CA GLU A 183 -4.94 13.00 14.08
C GLU A 183 -5.81 12.44 12.92
N ASP A 184 -5.71 11.16 12.58
CA ASP A 184 -6.66 10.47 11.68
C ASP A 184 -7.86 9.96 12.49
N GLU A 185 -8.77 10.88 12.84
CA GLU A 185 -9.91 10.60 13.72
C GLU A 185 -10.70 9.36 13.28
N ARG A 186 -10.93 9.21 11.97
CA ARG A 186 -11.72 8.11 11.43
C ARG A 186 -11.08 6.74 11.70
N LEU A 187 -9.78 6.62 11.51
CA LEU A 187 -9.06 5.36 11.76
C LEU A 187 -8.89 5.14 13.27
N MET A 188 -8.65 6.20 14.04
CA MET A 188 -8.49 6.10 15.50
C MET A 188 -9.77 5.68 16.20
N GLN A 189 -10.94 6.12 15.77
CA GLN A 189 -12.23 5.68 16.32
C GLN A 189 -12.44 4.18 16.19
N ASN A 190 -11.98 3.58 15.11
CA ASN A 190 -12.19 2.16 14.81
C ASN A 190 -11.04 1.25 15.34
N LEU A 191 -9.86 1.81 15.62
CA LEU A 191 -8.67 1.04 15.95
C LEU A 191 -8.83 0.11 17.17
N PRO A 192 -9.52 0.49 18.28
CA PRO A 192 -9.74 -0.42 19.40
C PRO A 192 -10.56 -1.66 19.01
N GLU A 193 -11.63 -1.48 18.23
CA GLU A 193 -12.47 -2.58 17.75
C GLU A 193 -11.71 -3.50 16.80
N VAL A 194 -10.95 -2.91 15.86
CA VAL A 194 -10.07 -3.64 14.94
C VAL A 194 -9.05 -4.47 15.70
N THR A 195 -8.41 -3.88 16.72
CA THR A 195 -7.40 -4.57 17.52
C THR A 195 -8.00 -5.78 18.26
N ALA A 196 -9.18 -5.61 18.83
CA ALA A 196 -9.90 -6.70 19.48
C ALA A 196 -10.28 -7.80 18.48
N ALA A 197 -10.84 -7.43 17.33
CA ALA A 197 -11.24 -8.39 16.29
C ALA A 197 -10.04 -9.16 15.71
N MET A 198 -8.90 -8.52 15.52
CA MET A 198 -7.64 -9.18 15.10
C MET A 198 -7.17 -10.20 16.15
N ALA A 199 -7.23 -9.82 17.43
CA ALA A 199 -6.88 -10.72 18.53
C ALA A 199 -7.82 -11.94 18.60
N ASP A 200 -9.12 -11.72 18.47
CA ASP A 200 -10.15 -12.79 18.47
C ASP A 200 -9.97 -13.73 17.26
N ALA A 201 -9.52 -13.19 16.11
CA ALA A 201 -9.20 -13.96 14.93
C ALA A 201 -7.83 -14.68 15.00
N GLY A 202 -7.04 -14.44 16.05
CA GLY A 202 -5.70 -15.03 16.23
C GLY A 202 -4.62 -14.40 15.32
N VAL A 203 -4.86 -13.23 14.76
CA VAL A 203 -3.91 -12.52 13.90
C VAL A 203 -2.88 -11.76 14.74
N ALA A 204 -1.60 -11.95 14.45
CA ALA A 204 -0.52 -11.19 15.06
C ALA A 204 -0.51 -9.75 14.51
N PHE A 205 -1.33 -8.87 15.11
CA PHE A 205 -1.51 -7.48 14.71
C PHE A 205 -0.80 -6.54 15.68
N THR A 206 0.09 -5.71 15.15
CA THR A 206 0.86 -4.72 15.91
C THR A 206 0.57 -3.33 15.33
N PRO A 207 -0.41 -2.58 15.87
CA PRO A 207 -0.61 -1.20 15.47
C PRO A 207 0.39 -0.27 16.17
N LYS A 208 0.99 0.64 15.41
CA LYS A 208 1.82 1.75 15.90
C LYS A 208 1.13 3.06 15.58
N VAL A 209 0.84 3.84 16.61
CA VAL A 209 0.23 5.17 16.48
C VAL A 209 1.27 6.25 16.74
N TYR A 210 1.32 7.27 15.87
CA TYR A 210 2.24 8.40 15.97
C TYR A 210 1.50 9.65 16.44
N PRO A 211 1.87 10.21 17.61
CA PRO A 211 1.29 11.45 18.12
C PRO A 211 1.53 12.64 17.17
N GLY A 212 0.50 13.45 16.93
CA GLY A 212 0.54 14.62 16.05
C GLY A 212 0.72 14.30 14.57
N ALA A 213 0.61 13.03 14.17
CA ALA A 213 0.64 12.66 12.77
C ALA A 213 -0.77 12.56 12.19
N ARG A 214 -0.91 13.03 10.95
CA ARG A 214 -2.16 12.98 10.17
C ARG A 214 -2.22 11.77 9.26
N HIS A 215 -3.38 11.58 8.61
CA HIS A 215 -3.47 10.69 7.47
C HIS A 215 -2.41 11.05 6.42
N ALA A 216 -1.79 10.05 5.79
CA ALA A 216 -0.70 10.21 4.81
C ALA A 216 0.59 10.87 5.34
N PHE A 217 0.90 10.69 6.63
CA PHE A 217 2.10 11.27 7.26
C PHE A 217 3.43 10.83 6.64
N PHE A 218 3.46 9.74 5.90
CA PHE A 218 4.66 9.20 5.25
C PHE A 218 4.95 9.90 3.90
N ASN A 219 3.94 10.50 3.27
CA ASN A 219 4.07 11.07 1.93
C ASN A 219 4.76 12.44 1.99
N ASP A 220 6.04 12.48 1.66
CA ASP A 220 6.89 13.68 1.69
C ASP A 220 6.59 14.69 0.57
N SER A 221 5.80 14.31 -0.44
CA SER A 221 5.27 15.26 -1.42
C SER A 221 4.10 16.10 -0.88
N ASN A 222 3.52 15.74 0.29
CA ASN A 222 2.44 16.47 0.93
C ASN A 222 2.91 17.24 2.18
N ALA A 223 3.34 18.47 2.00
CA ALA A 223 3.82 19.32 3.10
C ALA A 223 2.79 19.57 4.22
N MET A 224 1.48 19.36 3.98
CA MET A 224 0.42 19.58 4.97
C MET A 224 0.27 18.43 5.95
N THR A 225 0.65 17.21 5.56
CA THR A 225 0.46 16.00 6.37
C THR A 225 1.75 15.26 6.67
N TYR A 226 2.83 15.56 5.94
CA TYR A 226 4.11 14.91 6.13
C TYR A 226 4.66 15.14 7.55
N ASN A 227 4.97 14.04 8.22
CA ASN A 227 5.64 14.06 9.52
C ASN A 227 6.96 13.27 9.40
N SER A 228 8.06 13.99 9.29
CA SER A 228 9.38 13.40 9.02
C SER A 228 9.82 12.42 10.10
N ALA A 229 9.50 12.68 11.37
CA ALA A 229 9.88 11.80 12.47
C ALA A 229 9.08 10.48 12.42
N ALA A 230 7.75 10.57 12.20
CA ALA A 230 6.89 9.40 12.04
C ALA A 230 7.26 8.59 10.79
N ALA A 231 7.57 9.28 9.67
CA ALA A 231 8.00 8.63 8.43
C ALA A 231 9.33 7.88 8.61
N ALA A 232 10.32 8.48 9.24
CA ALA A 232 11.62 7.86 9.48
C ALA A 232 11.52 6.65 10.43
N ASP A 233 10.76 6.77 11.53
CA ASP A 233 10.57 5.68 12.49
C ASP A 233 9.78 4.52 11.86
N SER A 234 8.68 4.81 11.15
CA SER A 234 7.88 3.78 10.47
C SER A 234 8.67 3.07 9.37
N TRP A 235 9.54 3.76 8.65
CA TRP A 235 10.46 3.17 7.68
C TRP A 235 11.42 2.18 8.35
N SER A 236 12.10 2.61 9.42
CA SER A 236 13.03 1.76 10.17
C SER A 236 12.34 0.52 10.74
N LEU A 237 11.16 0.69 11.36
CA LEU A 237 10.38 -0.42 11.91
C LEU A 237 9.89 -1.37 10.81
N THR A 238 9.55 -0.86 9.62
CA THR A 238 9.19 -1.70 8.47
C THR A 238 10.35 -2.58 8.03
N LEU A 239 11.54 -2.02 7.87
CA LEU A 239 12.72 -2.78 7.46
C LEU A 239 13.09 -3.86 8.49
N ASP A 240 13.05 -3.52 9.77
CA ASP A 240 13.30 -4.46 10.86
C ASP A 240 12.25 -5.59 10.89
N PHE A 241 10.98 -5.25 10.69
CA PHE A 241 9.88 -6.21 10.66
C PHE A 241 10.03 -7.17 9.47
N LEU A 242 10.24 -6.63 8.26
CA LEU A 242 10.45 -7.44 7.06
C LEU A 242 11.68 -8.35 7.19
N SER A 243 12.79 -7.84 7.73
CA SER A 243 13.99 -8.62 7.94
C SER A 243 13.78 -9.82 8.88
N ARG A 244 13.02 -9.63 9.96
CA ARG A 244 12.72 -10.71 10.93
C ARG A 244 11.71 -11.72 10.40
N THR A 245 10.81 -11.29 9.52
CA THR A 245 9.69 -12.13 9.07
C THR A 245 10.03 -12.90 7.80
N LEU A 246 10.82 -12.32 6.92
CA LEU A 246 11.21 -12.94 5.65
C LEU A 246 12.55 -13.72 5.74
N GLY A 247 13.40 -13.44 6.70
CA GLY A 247 14.67 -14.11 6.94
C GLY A 247 15.83 -13.39 6.30
#